data_67ec3e948f327113d57da8ad932a10f3
#
_entry.id   67ec3e948f327113d57da8ad932a10f3
#
_cell.length_a   1.000
_cell.length_b   1.000
_cell.length_c   1.000
_cell.angle_alpha   90.00
_cell.angle_beta   90.00
_cell.angle_gamma   90.00
#
_symmetry.space_group_name_H-M   'P 1'
#
loop_
_entity.id
_entity.type
_entity.pdbx_description
1 polymer ?
#
loop_
_entity_poly.entity_id
_entity_poly.type
_entity_poly.pdbx_seq_one_letter_code
_entity_poly.pdbx_strand_id
1 'polypeptide(L)'
;MSSLQSALAGLLDGLPPGRATQAVDRLIATYRGRTTSSTPILRDRSDVAAYAAYRMPATHAAVGAALAEFRARAGEWAPASHLDVGGGTGAATWAVADAWEDGTHTSTVLDWSDAALSLGRELAAESGHPAVRDARWQKTPLGSGARLPEADLVTLSYVIGELTGPDRDAVVAEAARAARGAVLVVEPGTPDGYARVLAARERLVADGFHVLAPCPHDGTCPVTAPDWCHFAARVARTSLHRQVKGGSLPYEDEKFSYVAAARFPVAGTGSPDRVVRHPQIRKGQVLIDLCTVEDGLRRDTVTKRHGQLYRAARDVAWGDAWPPAAEHEQE
;
A
#
# COMPACT_ATOMS: atom_id res chain seq x y z
N MET A 1 2.96 -16.33 12.40
CA MET A 1 1.87 -15.89 11.49
C MET A 1 1.46 -14.52 11.96
N SER A 2 1.22 -13.56 11.05
CA SER A 2 0.69 -12.25 11.45
C SER A 2 -0.66 -12.42 12.14
N SER A 3 -1.03 -11.51 13.05
CA SER A 3 -2.33 -11.57 13.74
C SER A 3 -3.50 -11.53 12.75
N LEU A 4 -3.35 -10.82 11.63
CA LEU A 4 -4.31 -10.81 10.51
C LEU A 4 -4.49 -12.20 9.88
N GLN A 5 -3.40 -12.93 9.61
CA GLN A 5 -3.52 -14.28 9.03
C GLN A 5 -4.27 -15.25 9.93
N SER A 6 -4.08 -15.13 11.25
CA SER A 6 -4.80 -15.94 12.25
C SER A 6 -6.30 -15.62 12.26
N ALA A 7 -6.66 -14.31 12.25
CA ALA A 7 -8.06 -13.88 12.20
C ALA A 7 -8.76 -14.33 10.90
N LEU A 8 -8.08 -14.24 9.76
CA LEU A 8 -8.63 -14.71 8.47
C LEU A 8 -8.77 -16.23 8.39
N ALA A 9 -7.88 -17.00 9.03
CA ALA A 9 -8.00 -18.46 9.09
C ALA A 9 -9.30 -18.88 9.80
N GLY A 10 -9.62 -18.27 10.96
CA GLY A 10 -10.86 -18.52 11.68
C GLY A 10 -12.12 -18.20 10.89
N LEU A 11 -12.06 -17.17 10.03
CA LEU A 11 -13.17 -16.79 9.17
C LEU A 11 -13.49 -17.85 8.10
N LEU A 12 -12.47 -18.54 7.60
CA LEU A 12 -12.61 -19.57 6.54
C LEU A 12 -13.11 -20.92 7.05
N ASP A 13 -12.91 -21.24 8.32
CA ASP A 13 -13.31 -22.53 8.91
C ASP A 13 -14.82 -22.77 8.89
N GLY A 14 -15.62 -21.73 8.72
CA GLY A 14 -17.09 -21.79 8.60
C GLY A 14 -17.67 -21.71 7.20
N LEU A 15 -16.85 -21.48 6.15
CA LEU A 15 -17.32 -21.29 4.79
C LEU A 15 -17.14 -22.55 3.92
N PRO A 16 -18.21 -23.06 3.27
CA PRO A 16 -18.07 -24.14 2.31
C PRO A 16 -17.12 -23.73 1.17
N PRO A 17 -16.05 -24.50 0.87
CA PRO A 17 -15.05 -24.12 -0.13
C PRO A 17 -15.59 -23.70 -1.49
N GLY A 18 -16.64 -24.37 -1.98
CA GLY A 18 -17.27 -24.05 -3.26
C GLY A 18 -17.98 -22.70 -3.29
N ARG A 19 -18.57 -22.24 -2.16
CA ARG A 19 -19.20 -20.90 -2.09
C ARG A 19 -18.14 -19.80 -2.06
N ALA A 20 -17.07 -19.99 -1.32
CA ALA A 20 -15.96 -19.04 -1.27
C ALA A 20 -15.34 -18.86 -2.66
N THR A 21 -15.08 -19.95 -3.39
CA THR A 21 -14.54 -19.89 -4.77
C THR A 21 -15.48 -19.13 -5.72
N GLN A 22 -16.78 -19.44 -5.74
CA GLN A 22 -17.75 -18.75 -6.58
C GLN A 22 -17.87 -17.25 -6.25
N ALA A 23 -17.81 -16.88 -4.97
CA ALA A 23 -17.83 -15.49 -4.55
C ALA A 23 -16.59 -14.73 -5.07
N VAL A 24 -15.40 -15.31 -4.93
CA VAL A 24 -14.16 -14.73 -5.44
C VAL A 24 -14.16 -14.63 -6.96
N ASP A 25 -14.64 -15.65 -7.69
CA ASP A 25 -14.73 -15.61 -9.16
C ASP A 25 -15.66 -14.48 -9.65
N ARG A 26 -16.80 -14.29 -9.00
CA ARG A 26 -17.70 -13.16 -9.31
C ARG A 26 -17.02 -11.81 -9.05
N LEU A 27 -16.31 -11.68 -7.92
CA LEU A 27 -15.59 -10.47 -7.58
C LEU A 27 -14.49 -10.15 -8.59
N ILE A 28 -13.69 -11.14 -8.99
CA ILE A 28 -12.64 -10.99 -10.02
C ILE A 28 -13.26 -10.56 -11.35
N ALA A 29 -14.39 -11.15 -11.75
CA ALA A 29 -15.09 -10.80 -12.98
C ALA A 29 -15.58 -9.34 -12.94
N THR A 30 -16.11 -8.88 -11.81
CA THR A 30 -16.58 -7.49 -11.62
C THR A 30 -15.43 -6.49 -11.65
N TYR A 31 -14.31 -6.78 -10.99
CA TYR A 31 -13.11 -5.91 -11.00
C TYR A 31 -12.42 -5.84 -12.37
N ARG A 32 -12.49 -6.91 -13.17
CA ARG A 32 -11.95 -6.92 -14.55
C ARG A 32 -12.88 -6.27 -15.57
N GLY A 33 -14.17 -6.29 -15.32
CA GLY A 33 -15.18 -5.70 -16.18
C GLY A 33 -15.46 -4.26 -15.78
N ARG A 34 -14.64 -3.30 -16.11
CA ARG A 34 -14.72 -1.82 -16.01
C ARG A 34 -16.11 -1.17 -15.78
N THR A 35 -17.00 -1.78 -15.02
CA THR A 35 -18.33 -1.27 -14.72
C THR A 35 -18.28 -0.52 -13.38
N THR A 36 -18.36 0.79 -13.44
CA THR A 36 -18.83 1.62 -12.32
C THR A 36 -20.27 1.19 -12.03
N SER A 37 -20.44 0.19 -11.14
CA SER A 37 -21.77 -0.26 -10.77
C SER A 37 -22.27 0.59 -9.61
N SER A 38 -23.49 1.10 -9.76
CA SER A 38 -24.26 1.70 -8.65
C SER A 38 -24.68 0.67 -7.59
N THR A 39 -24.30 -0.59 -7.75
CA THR A 39 -24.62 -1.70 -6.86
C THR A 39 -23.37 -2.12 -6.09
N PRO A 40 -23.45 -2.32 -4.76
CA PRO A 40 -22.31 -2.79 -3.97
C PRO A 40 -21.71 -4.06 -4.56
N ILE A 41 -20.41 -4.07 -4.79
CA ILE A 41 -19.66 -5.25 -5.26
C ILE A 41 -19.74 -6.36 -4.21
N LEU A 42 -19.77 -5.99 -2.94
CA LEU A 42 -19.91 -6.87 -1.78
C LEU A 42 -21.38 -6.88 -1.33
N ARG A 43 -22.15 -7.91 -1.71
CA ARG A 43 -23.60 -7.97 -1.54
C ARG A 43 -24.03 -8.57 -0.22
N ASP A 44 -23.31 -9.59 0.23
CA ASP A 44 -23.63 -10.33 1.44
C ASP A 44 -22.37 -10.72 2.22
N ARG A 45 -22.57 -11.31 3.40
CA ARG A 45 -21.48 -11.75 4.28
C ARG A 45 -20.52 -12.74 3.58
N SER A 46 -21.02 -13.63 2.73
CA SER A 46 -20.18 -14.61 2.04
C SER A 46 -19.27 -13.95 1.00
N ASP A 47 -19.80 -12.97 0.25
CA ASP A 47 -19.02 -12.18 -0.70
C ASP A 47 -17.92 -11.38 0.03
N VAL A 48 -18.26 -10.74 1.15
CA VAL A 48 -17.29 -9.95 1.95
C VAL A 48 -16.24 -10.86 2.58
N ALA A 49 -16.61 -12.01 3.12
CA ALA A 49 -15.68 -12.97 3.71
C ALA A 49 -14.71 -13.54 2.66
N ALA A 50 -15.22 -13.90 1.49
CA ALA A 50 -14.40 -14.38 0.39
C ALA A 50 -13.44 -13.30 -0.12
N TYR A 51 -13.92 -12.05 -0.23
CA TYR A 51 -13.10 -10.90 -0.58
C TYR A 51 -12.00 -10.65 0.46
N ALA A 52 -12.37 -10.61 1.75
CA ALA A 52 -11.41 -10.41 2.83
C ALA A 52 -10.30 -11.48 2.79
N ALA A 53 -10.68 -12.74 2.70
CA ALA A 53 -9.71 -13.84 2.64
C ALA A 53 -8.81 -13.80 1.40
N TYR A 54 -9.30 -13.26 0.29
CA TYR A 54 -8.59 -13.19 -0.98
C TYR A 54 -7.76 -11.91 -1.15
N ARG A 55 -8.34 -10.74 -0.84
CA ARG A 55 -7.71 -9.44 -1.11
C ARG A 55 -7.01 -8.82 0.08
N MET A 56 -7.54 -9.01 1.29
CA MET A 56 -7.00 -8.36 2.47
C MET A 56 -5.51 -8.67 2.72
N PRO A 57 -5.01 -9.93 2.55
CA PRO A 57 -3.58 -10.21 2.67
C PRO A 57 -2.71 -9.45 1.65
N ALA A 58 -3.21 -9.30 0.43
CA ALA A 58 -2.49 -8.59 -0.63
C ALA A 58 -2.43 -7.07 -0.37
N THR A 59 -3.56 -6.47 0.02
CA THR A 59 -3.62 -5.05 0.41
C THR A 59 -2.75 -4.78 1.65
N HIS A 60 -2.83 -5.64 2.67
CA HIS A 60 -2.00 -5.54 3.88
C HIS A 60 -0.49 -5.57 3.54
N ALA A 61 -0.06 -6.50 2.68
CA ALA A 61 1.34 -6.61 2.27
C ALA A 61 1.81 -5.38 1.47
N ALA A 62 0.98 -4.87 0.55
CA ALA A 62 1.31 -3.68 -0.25
C ALA A 62 1.41 -2.43 0.63
N VAL A 63 0.44 -2.22 1.54
CA VAL A 63 0.45 -1.10 2.49
C VAL A 63 1.64 -1.23 3.45
N GLY A 64 1.90 -2.43 3.99
CA GLY A 64 3.03 -2.70 4.86
C GLY A 64 4.38 -2.39 4.19
N ALA A 65 4.55 -2.80 2.93
CA ALA A 65 5.76 -2.48 2.16
C ALA A 65 5.92 -0.96 1.94
N ALA A 66 4.83 -0.25 1.61
CA ALA A 66 4.86 1.20 1.46
C ALA A 66 5.15 1.93 2.78
N LEU A 67 4.59 1.45 3.91
CA LEU A 67 4.87 1.99 5.25
C LEU A 67 6.30 1.74 5.70
N ALA A 68 6.90 0.59 5.37
CA ALA A 68 8.30 0.31 5.67
C ALA A 68 9.23 1.34 5.01
N GLU A 69 8.98 1.65 3.72
CA GLU A 69 9.74 2.66 2.99
C GLU A 69 9.50 4.08 3.53
N PHE A 70 8.27 4.38 3.93
CA PHE A 70 7.93 5.65 4.58
C PHE A 70 8.69 5.81 5.91
N ARG A 71 8.61 4.81 6.79
CA ARG A 71 9.24 4.83 8.11
C ARG A 71 10.76 4.99 8.04
N ALA A 72 11.40 4.34 7.06
CA ALA A 72 12.84 4.46 6.84
C ALA A 72 13.29 5.92 6.59
N ARG A 73 12.35 6.82 6.25
CA ARG A 73 12.62 8.23 5.94
C ARG A 73 11.93 9.23 6.87
N ALA A 74 10.95 8.76 7.65
CA ALA A 74 10.21 9.60 8.57
C ALA A 74 10.93 9.85 9.91
N GLY A 75 12.11 9.25 10.12
CA GLY A 75 12.82 9.31 11.39
C GLY A 75 12.03 8.66 12.51
N GLU A 76 11.95 9.31 13.65
CA GLU A 76 11.22 8.81 14.82
C GLU A 76 9.71 9.18 14.81
N TRP A 77 9.23 9.74 13.71
CA TRP A 77 7.81 10.09 13.63
C TRP A 77 6.91 8.85 13.70
N ALA A 78 5.90 8.92 14.54
CA ALA A 78 4.86 7.92 14.67
C ALA A 78 3.48 8.60 14.79
N PRO A 79 2.41 8.03 14.21
CA PRO A 79 1.07 8.61 14.32
C PRO A 79 0.47 8.35 15.71
N ALA A 80 -0.17 9.33 16.33
CA ALA A 80 -1.05 9.13 17.46
C ALA A 80 -2.49 8.80 17.04
N SER A 81 -2.82 9.08 15.77
CA SER A 81 -4.13 8.78 15.18
C SER A 81 -4.00 8.38 13.72
N HIS A 82 -4.80 7.39 13.31
CA HIS A 82 -4.87 6.87 11.95
C HIS A 82 -6.30 6.91 11.43
N LEU A 83 -6.47 7.37 10.19
CA LEU A 83 -7.73 7.37 9.46
C LEU A 83 -7.59 6.55 8.19
N ASP A 84 -8.34 5.45 8.10
CA ASP A 84 -8.38 4.56 6.93
C ASP A 84 -9.60 4.88 6.08
N VAL A 85 -9.40 5.59 4.98
CA VAL A 85 -10.47 6.10 4.10
C VAL A 85 -10.77 5.09 3.00
N GLY A 86 -12.00 4.59 2.97
CA GLY A 86 -12.38 3.46 2.11
C GLY A 86 -11.71 2.17 2.57
N GLY A 87 -11.50 2.03 3.89
CA GLY A 87 -10.72 0.95 4.46
C GLY A 87 -11.38 -0.43 4.40
N GLY A 88 -12.67 -0.49 4.04
CA GLY A 88 -13.40 -1.75 3.87
C GLY A 88 -13.35 -2.63 5.12
N THR A 89 -12.63 -3.75 5.01
CA THR A 89 -12.38 -4.69 6.12
C THR A 89 -11.15 -4.33 6.97
N GLY A 90 -10.51 -3.18 6.72
CA GLY A 90 -9.44 -2.63 7.55
C GLY A 90 -8.04 -3.14 7.25
N ALA A 91 -7.73 -3.57 6.03
CA ALA A 91 -6.40 -4.10 5.69
C ALA A 91 -5.27 -3.11 5.99
N ALA A 92 -5.46 -1.82 5.68
CA ALA A 92 -4.48 -0.79 5.99
C ALA A 92 -4.38 -0.53 7.49
N THR A 93 -5.49 -0.60 8.23
CA THR A 93 -5.49 -0.48 9.69
C THR A 93 -4.61 -1.55 10.35
N TRP A 94 -4.68 -2.80 9.90
CA TRP A 94 -3.79 -3.87 10.36
C TRP A 94 -2.33 -3.60 9.98
N ALA A 95 -2.07 -3.14 8.75
CA ALA A 95 -0.71 -2.83 8.30
C ALA A 95 -0.08 -1.66 9.07
N VAL A 96 -0.88 -0.65 9.44
CA VAL A 96 -0.42 0.46 10.28
C VAL A 96 -0.10 -0.02 11.69
N ALA A 97 -0.93 -0.89 12.26
CA ALA A 97 -0.65 -1.49 13.58
C ALA A 97 0.64 -2.34 13.57
N ASP A 98 0.85 -3.16 12.54
CA ASP A 98 2.09 -3.92 12.38
C ASP A 98 3.31 -3.01 12.16
N ALA A 99 3.13 -1.85 11.50
CA ALA A 99 4.23 -0.90 11.27
C ALA A 99 4.66 -0.17 12.55
N TRP A 100 3.76 0.04 13.51
CA TRP A 100 4.02 0.69 14.80
C TRP A 100 3.51 -0.20 15.95
N GLU A 101 4.10 -1.40 16.09
CA GLU A 101 3.69 -2.44 17.05
C GLU A 101 3.62 -1.96 18.50
N ASP A 102 4.56 -1.11 18.91
CA ASP A 102 4.60 -0.51 20.25
C ASP A 102 3.74 0.77 20.34
N GLY A 103 3.07 1.13 19.25
CA GLY A 103 2.30 2.36 19.14
C GLY A 103 0.98 2.30 19.89
N THR A 104 0.62 3.44 20.50
CA THR A 104 -0.65 3.63 21.19
C THR A 104 -1.66 4.44 20.36
N HIS A 105 -1.50 4.43 19.03
CA HIS A 105 -2.36 5.19 18.14
C HIS A 105 -3.81 4.67 18.14
N THR A 106 -4.74 5.58 17.88
CA THR A 106 -6.15 5.23 17.66
C THR A 106 -6.43 5.13 16.16
N SER A 107 -7.26 4.17 15.74
CA SER A 107 -7.65 4.01 14.34
C SER A 107 -9.14 4.26 14.14
N THR A 108 -9.47 4.88 13.00
CA THR A 108 -10.83 5.04 12.50
C THR A 108 -10.90 4.58 11.06
N VAL A 109 -11.81 3.66 10.76
CA VAL A 109 -12.06 3.13 9.43
C VAL A 109 -13.36 3.72 8.89
N LEU A 110 -13.28 4.38 7.75
CA LEU A 110 -14.43 4.93 7.03
C LEU A 110 -14.66 4.11 5.77
N ASP A 111 -15.89 3.65 5.57
CA ASP A 111 -16.30 2.98 4.34
C ASP A 111 -17.80 3.17 4.12
N TRP A 112 -18.28 3.01 2.89
CA TRP A 112 -19.70 3.09 2.57
C TRP A 112 -20.44 1.76 2.74
N SER A 113 -19.72 0.63 2.74
CA SER A 113 -20.24 -0.73 2.83
C SER A 113 -20.42 -1.20 4.27
N ASP A 114 -21.68 -1.27 4.74
CA ASP A 114 -21.96 -1.82 6.07
C ASP A 114 -21.48 -3.26 6.23
N ALA A 115 -21.53 -4.06 5.17
CA ALA A 115 -21.09 -5.45 5.20
C ALA A 115 -19.57 -5.56 5.39
N ALA A 116 -18.79 -4.71 4.72
CA ALA A 116 -17.34 -4.65 4.89
C ALA A 116 -16.97 -4.18 6.30
N LEU A 117 -17.58 -3.10 6.77
CA LEU A 117 -17.35 -2.58 8.13
C LEU A 117 -17.72 -3.59 9.23
N SER A 118 -18.82 -4.35 9.03
CA SER A 118 -19.23 -5.38 9.98
C SER A 118 -18.22 -6.50 10.08
N LEU A 119 -17.77 -7.03 8.93
CA LEU A 119 -16.75 -8.07 8.92
C LEU A 119 -15.40 -7.55 9.45
N GLY A 120 -15.02 -6.33 9.08
CA GLY A 120 -13.80 -5.71 9.59
C GLY A 120 -13.79 -5.62 11.11
N ARG A 121 -14.92 -5.22 11.71
CA ARG A 121 -15.08 -5.18 13.16
C ARG A 121 -15.00 -6.56 13.81
N GLU A 122 -15.57 -7.60 13.19
CA GLU A 122 -15.46 -8.98 13.66
C GLU A 122 -14.01 -9.46 13.65
N LEU A 123 -13.29 -9.25 12.55
CA LEU A 123 -11.87 -9.62 12.45
C LEU A 123 -11.02 -8.84 13.45
N ALA A 124 -11.27 -7.54 13.61
CA ALA A 124 -10.53 -6.67 14.52
C ALA A 124 -10.68 -7.07 15.97
N ALA A 125 -11.84 -7.63 16.39
CA ALA A 125 -12.07 -8.11 17.75
C ALA A 125 -11.12 -9.23 18.16
N GLU A 126 -10.61 -10.02 17.20
CA GLU A 126 -9.63 -11.09 17.42
C GLU A 126 -8.18 -10.57 17.49
N SER A 127 -7.96 -9.29 17.29
CA SER A 127 -6.61 -8.69 17.30
C SER A 127 -6.07 -8.53 18.72
N GLY A 128 -4.82 -8.93 18.91
CA GLY A 128 -4.06 -8.59 20.11
C GLY A 128 -3.63 -7.13 20.18
N HIS A 129 -3.62 -6.41 19.03
CA HIS A 129 -3.17 -5.03 18.97
C HIS A 129 -4.33 -4.05 19.27
N PRO A 130 -4.21 -3.17 20.30
CA PRO A 130 -5.30 -2.27 20.69
C PRO A 130 -5.79 -1.35 19.57
N ALA A 131 -4.88 -0.80 18.74
CA ALA A 131 -5.25 0.10 17.65
C ALA A 131 -6.13 -0.56 16.58
N VAL A 132 -6.09 -1.88 16.45
CA VAL A 132 -6.99 -2.66 15.59
C VAL A 132 -8.24 -3.05 16.32
N ARG A 133 -8.10 -3.68 17.52
CA ARG A 133 -9.23 -4.20 18.29
C ARG A 133 -10.23 -3.12 18.66
N ASP A 134 -9.74 -1.95 19.08
CA ASP A 134 -10.54 -0.84 19.57
C ASP A 134 -10.80 0.21 18.47
N ALA A 135 -10.51 -0.12 17.19
CA ALA A 135 -10.74 0.75 16.05
C ALA A 135 -12.21 1.17 15.92
N ARG A 136 -12.44 2.41 15.50
CA ARG A 136 -13.79 2.93 15.23
C ARG A 136 -14.15 2.66 13.77
N TRP A 137 -15.32 2.06 13.54
CA TRP A 137 -15.83 1.70 12.21
C TRP A 137 -17.06 2.54 11.91
N GLN A 138 -16.97 3.40 10.89
CA GLN A 138 -17.99 4.39 10.60
C GLN A 138 -18.40 4.33 9.14
N LYS A 139 -19.71 4.19 8.91
CA LYS A 139 -20.27 4.31 7.56
C LYS A 139 -20.19 5.75 7.09
N THR A 140 -19.50 5.96 5.97
CA THR A 140 -19.30 7.29 5.40
C THR A 140 -19.30 7.18 3.88
N PRO A 141 -20.17 7.89 3.17
CA PRO A 141 -20.07 8.01 1.73
C PRO A 141 -18.82 8.80 1.37
N LEU A 142 -18.06 8.31 0.39
CA LEU A 142 -16.87 8.98 -0.12
C LEU A 142 -17.22 9.71 -1.42
N GLY A 143 -16.73 10.92 -1.58
CA GLY A 143 -16.94 11.71 -2.78
C GLY A 143 -16.95 13.21 -2.49
N SER A 144 -17.48 13.95 -3.46
CA SER A 144 -17.58 15.41 -3.38
C SER A 144 -18.48 15.84 -2.21
N GLY A 145 -17.94 16.67 -1.33
CA GLY A 145 -18.62 17.15 -0.13
C GLY A 145 -18.42 16.29 1.14
N ALA A 146 -17.75 15.15 1.05
CA ALA A 146 -17.33 14.41 2.24
C ALA A 146 -16.38 15.25 3.10
N ARG A 147 -16.58 15.20 4.42
CA ARG A 147 -15.65 15.80 5.40
C ARG A 147 -15.02 14.71 6.23
N LEU A 148 -13.68 14.63 6.15
CA LEU A 148 -12.90 13.65 6.88
C LEU A 148 -12.47 14.22 8.24
N PRO A 149 -12.54 13.43 9.32
CA PRO A 149 -11.96 13.82 10.60
C PRO A 149 -10.43 13.93 10.47
N GLU A 150 -9.84 14.82 11.28
CA GLU A 150 -8.39 14.97 11.30
C GLU A 150 -7.69 13.76 11.93
N ALA A 151 -6.55 13.37 11.37
CA ALA A 151 -5.69 12.34 11.91
C ALA A 151 -4.22 12.65 11.58
N ASP A 152 -3.29 12.02 12.30
CA ASP A 152 -1.87 12.19 12.01
C ASP A 152 -1.46 11.46 10.73
N LEU A 153 -2.01 10.25 10.51
CA LEU A 153 -1.84 9.47 9.29
C LEU A 153 -3.20 9.23 8.62
N VAL A 154 -3.29 9.52 7.34
CA VAL A 154 -4.46 9.17 6.50
C VAL A 154 -4.04 8.18 5.43
N THR A 155 -4.73 7.05 5.31
CA THR A 155 -4.51 6.05 4.28
C THR A 155 -5.66 5.99 3.29
N LEU A 156 -5.33 5.85 2.01
CA LEU A 156 -6.25 5.58 0.89
C LEU A 156 -5.68 4.36 0.15
N SER A 157 -6.23 3.18 0.38
CA SER A 157 -5.69 1.95 -0.19
C SER A 157 -6.72 1.22 -1.06
N TYR A 158 -6.43 1.12 -2.37
CA TYR A 158 -7.27 0.46 -3.37
C TYR A 158 -8.72 1.00 -3.46
N VAL A 159 -8.93 2.25 -3.09
CA VAL A 159 -10.26 2.89 -3.03
C VAL A 159 -10.46 3.95 -4.09
N ILE A 160 -9.43 4.75 -4.42
CA ILE A 160 -9.62 5.89 -5.33
C ILE A 160 -9.89 5.46 -6.78
N GLY A 161 -9.57 4.20 -7.12
CA GLY A 161 -9.94 3.59 -8.40
C GLY A 161 -11.42 3.27 -8.55
N GLU A 162 -12.17 3.20 -7.46
CA GLU A 162 -13.61 2.94 -7.44
C GLU A 162 -14.45 4.21 -7.60
N LEU A 163 -13.83 5.38 -7.43
CA LEU A 163 -14.48 6.68 -7.47
C LEU A 163 -14.50 7.28 -8.88
N THR A 164 -15.50 8.12 -9.15
CA THR A 164 -15.50 8.97 -10.35
C THR A 164 -14.31 9.95 -10.31
N GLY A 165 -13.91 10.52 -11.45
CA GLY A 165 -12.81 11.50 -11.49
C GLY A 165 -12.99 12.64 -10.47
N PRO A 166 -14.11 13.39 -10.51
CA PRO A 166 -14.36 14.49 -9.57
C PRO A 166 -14.38 14.04 -8.10
N ASP A 167 -14.97 12.88 -7.79
CA ASP A 167 -15.04 12.37 -6.42
C ASP A 167 -13.65 11.96 -5.91
N ARG A 168 -12.83 11.36 -6.77
CA ARG A 168 -11.43 11.02 -6.48
C ARG A 168 -10.63 12.25 -6.09
N ASP A 169 -10.69 13.30 -6.92
CA ASP A 169 -9.96 14.53 -6.68
C ASP A 169 -10.41 15.19 -5.37
N ALA A 170 -11.71 15.17 -5.09
CA ALA A 170 -12.28 15.68 -3.84
C ALA A 170 -11.81 14.89 -2.62
N VAL A 171 -11.79 13.55 -2.70
CA VAL A 171 -11.35 12.69 -1.59
C VAL A 171 -9.86 12.84 -1.33
N VAL A 172 -9.01 12.93 -2.35
CA VAL A 172 -7.57 13.17 -2.19
C VAL A 172 -7.32 14.55 -1.57
N ALA A 173 -8.03 15.58 -2.03
CA ALA A 173 -7.94 16.93 -1.45
C ALA A 173 -8.36 16.95 0.01
N GLU A 174 -9.43 16.24 0.35
CA GLU A 174 -9.93 16.19 1.72
C GLU A 174 -9.00 15.34 2.62
N ALA A 175 -8.39 14.28 2.10
CA ALA A 175 -7.35 13.53 2.80
C ALA A 175 -6.12 14.39 3.11
N ALA A 176 -5.68 15.21 2.15
CA ALA A 176 -4.61 16.19 2.35
C ALA A 176 -4.96 17.18 3.45
N ARG A 177 -6.20 17.70 3.46
CA ARG A 177 -6.68 18.62 4.51
C ARG A 177 -6.72 17.95 5.89
N ALA A 178 -7.22 16.72 5.96
CA ALA A 178 -7.43 15.98 7.20
C ALA A 178 -6.12 15.47 7.81
N ALA A 179 -5.09 15.24 7.01
CA ALA A 179 -3.80 14.74 7.48
C ALA A 179 -3.00 15.84 8.17
N ARG A 180 -2.74 15.68 9.46
CA ARG A 180 -1.84 16.54 10.24
C ARG A 180 -0.38 16.21 10.03
N GLY A 181 -0.04 14.95 9.74
CA GLY A 181 1.32 14.46 9.55
C GLY A 181 1.58 13.89 8.17
N ALA A 182 0.90 12.83 7.79
CA ALA A 182 1.20 12.11 6.56
C ALA A 182 -0.05 11.55 5.84
N VAL A 183 0.08 11.37 4.52
CA VAL A 183 -0.89 10.67 3.67
C VAL A 183 -0.17 9.54 2.95
N LEU A 184 -0.79 8.36 2.94
CA LEU A 184 -0.38 7.21 2.14
C LEU A 184 -1.49 6.86 1.15
N VAL A 185 -1.16 6.85 -0.14
CA VAL A 185 -2.05 6.37 -1.21
C VAL A 185 -1.43 5.13 -1.84
N VAL A 186 -2.20 4.05 -1.92
CA VAL A 186 -1.78 2.77 -2.53
C VAL A 186 -2.84 2.31 -3.52
N GLU A 187 -2.44 1.99 -4.75
CA GLU A 187 -3.31 1.54 -5.83
C GLU A 187 -2.70 0.32 -6.55
N PRO A 188 -3.48 -0.42 -7.35
CA PRO A 188 -2.92 -1.51 -8.15
C PRO A 188 -1.74 -1.06 -9.03
N GLY A 189 -0.70 -1.89 -9.15
CA GLY A 189 0.49 -1.64 -9.97
C GLY A 189 0.23 -1.75 -11.48
N THR A 190 -0.84 -1.16 -11.95
CA THR A 190 -1.25 -1.06 -13.35
C THR A 190 -1.02 0.36 -13.87
N PRO A 191 -0.98 0.58 -15.21
CA PRO A 191 -0.89 1.94 -15.76
C PRO A 191 -1.95 2.89 -15.20
N ASP A 192 -3.21 2.42 -15.08
CA ASP A 192 -4.31 3.22 -14.55
C ASP A 192 -4.14 3.52 -13.04
N GLY A 193 -3.67 2.53 -12.26
CA GLY A 193 -3.39 2.73 -10.83
C GLY A 193 -2.24 3.69 -10.60
N TYR A 194 -1.17 3.55 -11.39
CA TYR A 194 -0.07 4.50 -11.36
C TYR A 194 -0.50 5.93 -11.72
N ALA A 195 -1.32 6.12 -12.77
CA ALA A 195 -1.81 7.44 -13.14
C ALA A 195 -2.60 8.11 -12.00
N ARG A 196 -3.41 7.34 -11.27
CA ARG A 196 -4.13 7.84 -10.08
C ARG A 196 -3.20 8.23 -8.95
N VAL A 197 -2.19 7.40 -8.67
CA VAL A 197 -1.17 7.70 -7.64
C VAL A 197 -0.36 8.93 -8.04
N LEU A 198 -0.01 9.08 -9.31
CA LEU A 198 0.72 10.24 -9.80
C LEU A 198 -0.09 11.53 -9.61
N ALA A 199 -1.37 11.54 -9.97
CA ALA A 199 -2.25 12.68 -9.75
C ALA A 199 -2.40 13.02 -8.25
N ALA A 200 -2.54 12.00 -7.39
CA ALA A 200 -2.58 12.19 -5.94
C ALA A 200 -1.26 12.78 -5.41
N ARG A 201 -0.10 12.29 -5.91
CA ARG A 201 1.21 12.82 -5.57
C ARG A 201 1.34 14.31 -5.93
N GLU A 202 0.97 14.67 -7.15
CA GLU A 202 1.03 16.05 -7.62
C GLU A 202 0.16 16.96 -6.74
N ARG A 203 -1.02 16.50 -6.38
CA ARG A 203 -1.92 17.24 -5.47
C ARG A 203 -1.30 17.39 -4.08
N LEU A 204 -0.75 16.34 -3.49
CA LEU A 204 -0.12 16.41 -2.16
C LEU A 204 1.06 17.38 -2.15
N VAL A 205 1.91 17.34 -3.17
CA VAL A 205 3.04 18.28 -3.30
C VAL A 205 2.54 19.72 -3.43
N ALA A 206 1.51 19.97 -4.24
CA ALA A 206 0.90 21.30 -4.39
C ALA A 206 0.26 21.79 -3.05
N ASP A 207 -0.21 20.89 -2.20
CA ASP A 207 -0.74 21.19 -0.86
C ASP A 207 0.36 21.28 0.23
N GLY A 208 1.64 21.29 -0.16
CA GLY A 208 2.79 21.51 0.72
C GLY A 208 3.29 20.27 1.46
N PHE A 209 2.99 19.06 0.96
CA PHE A 209 3.59 17.83 1.46
C PHE A 209 4.91 17.53 0.74
N HIS A 210 5.82 16.87 1.46
CA HIS A 210 7.05 16.29 0.93
C HIS A 210 6.86 14.80 0.66
N VAL A 211 7.28 14.32 -0.50
CA VAL A 211 7.24 12.88 -0.82
C VAL A 211 8.37 12.17 -0.08
N LEU A 212 8.03 11.31 0.87
CA LEU A 212 9.00 10.50 1.59
C LEU A 212 9.32 9.20 0.82
N ALA A 213 8.30 8.58 0.19
CA ALA A 213 8.47 7.36 -0.58
C ALA A 213 7.41 7.27 -1.70
N PRO A 214 7.68 6.60 -2.81
CA PRO A 214 8.93 5.95 -3.22
C PRO A 214 9.93 6.94 -3.82
N CYS A 215 9.45 8.13 -4.24
CA CYS A 215 10.26 9.08 -5.01
C CYS A 215 11.36 9.70 -4.14
N PRO A 216 12.56 9.91 -4.69
CA PRO A 216 13.63 10.60 -4.00
C PRO A 216 13.48 12.13 -4.01
N HIS A 217 12.45 12.69 -4.69
CA HIS A 217 12.25 14.13 -4.89
C HIS A 217 10.77 14.50 -4.96
N ASP A 218 10.47 15.80 -4.76
CA ASP A 218 9.13 16.39 -4.94
C ASP A 218 8.88 16.88 -6.37
N GLY A 219 9.89 16.93 -7.21
CA GLY A 219 9.81 17.38 -8.61
C GLY A 219 8.91 16.51 -9.48
N THR A 220 8.75 16.89 -10.74
CA THR A 220 7.95 16.15 -11.74
C THR A 220 8.46 14.71 -11.88
N CYS A 221 7.54 13.74 -11.92
CA CYS A 221 7.91 12.35 -12.11
C CYS A 221 8.54 12.12 -13.50
N PRO A 222 9.74 11.53 -13.60
CA PRO A 222 10.42 11.32 -14.87
C PRO A 222 9.90 10.14 -15.68
N VAL A 223 9.02 9.29 -15.09
CA VAL A 223 8.45 8.13 -15.77
C VAL A 223 7.32 8.58 -16.70
N THR A 224 7.48 8.33 -17.99
CA THR A 224 6.52 8.73 -19.05
C THR A 224 5.90 7.51 -19.72
N ALA A 225 4.68 7.66 -20.24
CA ALA A 225 4.02 6.62 -21.01
C ALA A 225 4.88 6.13 -22.19
N PRO A 226 4.85 4.84 -22.54
CA PRO A 226 3.94 3.80 -22.04
C PRO A 226 4.39 3.12 -20.72
N ASP A 227 5.44 3.60 -20.10
CA ASP A 227 5.99 3.04 -18.86
C ASP A 227 5.26 3.58 -17.62
N TRP A 228 5.35 2.84 -16.50
CA TRP A 228 4.75 3.23 -15.22
C TRP A 228 5.58 2.72 -14.05
N CYS A 229 5.56 3.47 -12.94
CA CYS A 229 6.25 3.12 -11.72
C CYS A 229 5.36 2.23 -10.85
N HIS A 230 5.85 1.04 -10.49
CA HIS A 230 5.17 0.11 -9.58
C HIS A 230 6.19 -0.74 -8.82
N PHE A 231 5.73 -1.38 -7.78
CA PHE A 231 6.51 -2.22 -6.88
C PHE A 231 5.78 -3.55 -6.67
N ALA A 232 6.40 -4.48 -5.95
CA ALA A 232 5.81 -5.77 -5.65
C ALA A 232 6.01 -6.13 -4.18
N ALA A 233 4.96 -6.61 -3.53
CA ALA A 233 5.02 -7.19 -2.20
C ALA A 233 4.70 -8.67 -2.26
N ARG A 234 5.51 -9.50 -1.62
CA ARG A 234 5.30 -10.95 -1.58
C ARG A 234 4.22 -11.31 -0.57
N VAL A 235 3.23 -12.07 -1.02
CA VAL A 235 2.08 -12.50 -0.24
C VAL A 235 2.09 -14.02 -0.15
N ALA A 236 2.06 -14.58 1.07
CA ALA A 236 1.89 -16.01 1.26
C ALA A 236 0.46 -16.41 0.84
N ARG A 237 0.35 -17.45 0.00
CA ARG A 237 -0.94 -17.97 -0.45
C ARG A 237 -1.54 -18.87 0.62
N THR A 238 -2.74 -18.54 1.08
CA THR A 238 -3.57 -19.42 1.89
C THR A 238 -4.07 -20.61 1.07
N SER A 239 -4.67 -21.61 1.72
CA SER A 239 -5.33 -22.74 1.03
C SER A 239 -6.40 -22.24 0.04
N LEU A 240 -7.19 -21.22 0.44
CA LEU A 240 -8.20 -20.59 -0.42
C LEU A 240 -7.58 -19.95 -1.66
N HIS A 241 -6.49 -19.21 -1.53
CA HIS A 241 -5.79 -18.63 -2.68
C HIS A 241 -5.35 -19.68 -3.69
N ARG A 242 -4.79 -20.80 -3.20
CA ARG A 242 -4.35 -21.91 -4.07
C ARG A 242 -5.52 -22.56 -4.79
N GLN A 243 -6.63 -22.74 -4.08
CA GLN A 243 -7.83 -23.37 -4.63
C GLN A 243 -8.49 -22.49 -5.72
N VAL A 244 -8.61 -21.19 -5.48
CA VAL A 244 -9.25 -20.24 -6.40
C VAL A 244 -8.40 -19.97 -7.64
N LYS A 245 -7.07 -19.81 -7.47
CA LYS A 245 -6.17 -19.49 -8.60
C LYS A 245 -5.57 -20.71 -9.29
N GLY A 246 -5.79 -21.94 -8.81
CA GLY A 246 -5.17 -23.15 -9.37
C GLY A 246 -3.63 -23.11 -9.35
N GLY A 247 -3.04 -22.27 -8.51
CA GLY A 247 -1.60 -22.02 -8.49
C GLY A 247 -0.84 -23.01 -7.60
N SER A 248 0.29 -23.53 -8.11
CA SER A 248 1.17 -24.44 -7.36
C SER A 248 2.14 -23.73 -6.41
N LEU A 249 2.45 -22.44 -6.64
CA LEU A 249 3.40 -21.69 -5.82
C LEU A 249 2.78 -21.30 -4.47
N PRO A 250 3.56 -21.37 -3.38
CA PRO A 250 3.10 -21.04 -2.03
C PRO A 250 2.94 -19.52 -1.81
N TYR A 251 3.31 -18.69 -2.77
CA TYR A 251 3.25 -17.23 -2.70
C TYR A 251 2.79 -16.62 -4.03
N GLU A 252 2.43 -15.36 -3.99
CA GLU A 252 2.23 -14.50 -5.15
C GLU A 252 2.82 -13.11 -4.87
N ASP A 253 3.14 -12.36 -5.91
CA ASP A 253 3.61 -10.99 -5.79
C ASP A 253 2.47 -10.05 -6.14
N GLU A 254 1.98 -9.29 -5.15
CA GLU A 254 1.03 -8.21 -5.34
C GLU A 254 1.76 -7.00 -5.91
N LYS A 255 1.36 -6.56 -7.11
CA LYS A 255 1.91 -5.36 -7.74
C LYS A 255 1.10 -4.15 -7.33
N PHE A 256 1.78 -3.10 -6.87
CA PHE A 256 1.16 -1.86 -6.43
C PHE A 256 1.96 -0.62 -6.84
N SER A 257 1.26 0.50 -6.98
CA SER A 257 1.85 1.83 -7.06
C SER A 257 1.46 2.60 -5.81
N TYR A 258 2.33 3.49 -5.32
CA TYR A 258 2.04 4.24 -4.11
C TYR A 258 2.73 5.59 -4.05
N VAL A 259 2.22 6.46 -3.19
CA VAL A 259 2.90 7.64 -2.69
C VAL A 259 2.67 7.76 -1.19
N ALA A 260 3.74 7.97 -0.45
CA ALA A 260 3.72 8.33 0.96
C ALA A 260 4.32 9.72 1.11
N ALA A 261 3.53 10.67 1.56
CA ALA A 261 3.93 12.07 1.66
C ALA A 261 3.60 12.62 3.05
N ALA A 262 4.44 13.53 3.55
CA ALA A 262 4.33 14.09 4.89
C ALA A 262 4.43 15.61 4.89
N ARG A 263 3.90 16.25 5.93
CA ARG A 263 4.04 17.70 6.16
C ARG A 263 5.40 18.10 6.74
N PHE A 264 6.28 17.16 6.90
CA PHE A 264 7.66 17.34 7.33
C PHE A 264 8.61 16.78 6.27
N PRO A 265 9.83 17.32 6.13
CA PRO A 265 10.81 16.84 5.16
C PRO A 265 11.36 15.48 5.56
N VAL A 266 12.03 14.83 4.60
CA VAL A 266 12.79 13.58 4.85
C VAL A 266 13.78 13.79 6.00
N ALA A 267 13.84 12.83 6.92
CA ALA A 267 14.80 12.83 8.01
C ALA A 267 16.21 12.51 7.48
N GLY A 268 17.21 13.26 7.97
CA GLY A 268 18.64 13.06 7.59
C GLY A 268 19.07 13.83 6.34
N THR A 269 20.28 13.53 5.85
CA THR A 269 20.91 14.20 4.71
C THR A 269 20.61 13.45 3.42
N GLY A 270 19.74 14.03 2.59
CA GLY A 270 19.44 13.56 1.24
C GLY A 270 18.53 12.33 1.19
N SER A 271 17.79 12.22 0.11
CA SER A 271 17.05 11.00 -0.22
C SER A 271 17.93 10.12 -1.10
N PRO A 272 18.12 8.84 -0.78
CA PRO A 272 18.79 7.93 -1.70
C PRO A 272 17.96 7.78 -2.98
N ASP A 273 18.64 7.50 -4.09
CA ASP A 273 17.98 7.13 -5.34
C ASP A 273 17.11 5.88 -5.14
N ARG A 274 16.14 5.66 -6.02
CA ARG A 274 15.23 4.52 -5.95
C ARG A 274 15.44 3.57 -7.10
N VAL A 275 15.65 2.29 -6.81
CA VAL A 275 15.69 1.23 -7.81
C VAL A 275 14.29 1.01 -8.39
N VAL A 276 14.11 1.28 -9.69
CA VAL A 276 12.78 1.28 -10.32
C VAL A 276 12.53 0.14 -11.30
N ARG A 277 13.49 -0.78 -11.43
CA ARG A 277 13.37 -2.01 -12.22
C ARG A 277 14.19 -3.13 -11.59
N HIS A 278 13.93 -4.37 -12.00
CA HIS A 278 14.76 -5.49 -11.60
C HIS A 278 16.22 -5.29 -12.04
N PRO A 279 17.18 -5.33 -11.11
CA PRO A 279 18.60 -5.25 -11.45
C PRO A 279 19.01 -6.36 -12.43
N GLN A 280 19.81 -6.02 -13.43
CA GLN A 280 20.29 -6.98 -14.42
C GLN A 280 21.70 -7.45 -14.03
N ILE A 281 21.78 -8.65 -13.46
CA ILE A 281 23.05 -9.25 -13.07
C ILE A 281 23.69 -9.89 -14.30
N ARG A 282 24.89 -9.43 -14.68
CA ARG A 282 25.70 -9.94 -15.78
C ARG A 282 27.09 -10.36 -15.27
N LYS A 283 27.87 -11.05 -16.10
CA LYS A 283 29.24 -11.47 -15.74
C LYS A 283 30.10 -10.24 -15.39
N GLY A 284 30.37 -10.05 -14.11
CA GLY A 284 31.26 -8.99 -13.61
C GLY A 284 30.63 -7.60 -13.49
N GLN A 285 29.34 -7.45 -13.73
CA GLN A 285 28.63 -6.18 -13.61
C GLN A 285 27.15 -6.37 -13.24
N VAL A 286 26.57 -5.35 -12.63
CA VAL A 286 25.14 -5.22 -12.36
C VAL A 286 24.67 -3.91 -12.95
N LEU A 287 23.60 -3.93 -13.72
CA LEU A 287 22.94 -2.72 -14.21
C LEU A 287 21.71 -2.46 -13.34
N ILE A 288 21.60 -1.22 -12.86
CA ILE A 288 20.54 -0.77 -11.95
C ILE A 288 19.85 0.43 -12.60
N ASP A 289 18.55 0.34 -12.81
CA ASP A 289 17.73 1.46 -13.27
C ASP A 289 17.23 2.23 -12.06
N LEU A 290 17.55 3.52 -12.00
CA LEU A 290 17.31 4.40 -10.86
C LEU A 290 16.39 5.55 -11.24
N CYS A 291 15.51 5.93 -10.30
CA CYS A 291 14.94 7.25 -10.21
C CYS A 291 15.81 8.05 -9.23
N THR A 292 16.37 9.16 -9.69
CA THR A 292 17.35 9.94 -8.95
C THR A 292 16.81 11.31 -8.58
N VAL A 293 17.44 11.98 -7.62
CA VAL A 293 17.05 13.33 -7.20
C VAL A 293 17.32 14.35 -8.32
N GLU A 294 18.47 14.25 -8.98
CA GLU A 294 18.98 15.28 -9.91
C GLU A 294 18.75 14.90 -11.39
N ASP A 295 19.00 13.64 -11.76
CA ASP A 295 19.09 13.22 -13.15
C ASP A 295 17.81 12.57 -13.70
N GLY A 296 16.77 12.47 -12.90
CA GLY A 296 15.54 11.77 -13.30
C GLY A 296 15.75 10.24 -13.38
N LEU A 297 15.49 9.64 -14.56
CA LEU A 297 15.77 8.21 -14.77
C LEU A 297 17.20 8.03 -15.28
N ARG A 298 17.99 7.21 -14.56
CA ARG A 298 19.38 6.91 -14.90
C ARG A 298 19.65 5.40 -14.77
N ARG A 299 20.50 4.87 -15.65
CA ARG A 299 21.02 3.52 -15.50
C ARG A 299 22.46 3.56 -15.05
N ASP A 300 22.73 2.97 -13.90
CA ASP A 300 24.07 2.79 -13.36
C ASP A 300 24.61 1.41 -13.70
N THR A 301 25.92 1.33 -13.94
CA THR A 301 26.64 0.07 -14.13
C THR A 301 27.66 -0.12 -13.03
N VAL A 302 27.37 -1.02 -12.11
CA VAL A 302 28.25 -1.35 -10.98
C VAL A 302 29.09 -2.57 -11.33
N THR A 303 30.40 -2.43 -11.38
CA THR A 303 31.34 -3.49 -11.77
C THR A 303 32.12 -4.02 -10.57
N LYS A 304 32.80 -5.16 -10.72
CA LYS A 304 33.65 -5.75 -9.69
C LYS A 304 34.70 -4.77 -9.12
N ARG A 305 35.12 -3.74 -9.90
CA ARG A 305 36.05 -2.72 -9.44
C ARG A 305 35.53 -1.85 -8.30
N HIS A 306 34.20 -1.78 -8.16
CA HIS A 306 33.55 -1.00 -7.09
C HIS A 306 33.48 -1.76 -5.74
N GLY A 307 34.14 -2.92 -5.60
CA GLY A 307 34.33 -3.60 -4.32
C GLY A 307 33.04 -3.90 -3.55
N GLN A 308 32.84 -3.27 -2.42
CA GLN A 308 31.65 -3.45 -1.57
C GLN A 308 30.36 -3.03 -2.28
N LEU A 309 30.39 -1.93 -3.03
CA LEU A 309 29.22 -1.48 -3.78
C LEU A 309 28.77 -2.52 -4.81
N TYR A 310 29.70 -3.28 -5.44
CA TYR A 310 29.35 -4.38 -6.34
C TYR A 310 28.67 -5.54 -5.61
N ARG A 311 29.08 -5.82 -4.37
CA ARG A 311 28.40 -6.85 -3.56
C ARG A 311 26.99 -6.41 -3.24
N ALA A 312 26.81 -5.19 -2.74
CA ALA A 312 25.48 -4.62 -2.50
C ALA A 312 24.59 -4.60 -3.75
N ALA A 313 25.16 -4.26 -4.91
CA ALA A 313 24.42 -4.24 -6.18
C ALA A 313 23.89 -5.61 -6.63
N ARG A 314 24.50 -6.72 -6.18
CA ARG A 314 24.02 -8.07 -6.48
C ARG A 314 22.81 -8.50 -5.66
N ASP A 315 22.65 -7.88 -4.50
CA ASP A 315 21.61 -8.21 -3.52
C ASP A 315 20.46 -7.20 -3.55
N VAL A 316 20.65 -6.04 -4.21
CA VAL A 316 19.63 -4.99 -4.31
C VAL A 316 18.42 -5.46 -5.13
N ALA A 317 17.23 -5.13 -4.66
CA ALA A 317 15.97 -5.48 -5.31
C ALA A 317 15.27 -4.25 -5.92
N TRP A 318 14.29 -4.49 -6.75
CA TRP A 318 13.39 -3.45 -7.22
C TRP A 318 12.60 -2.86 -6.06
N GLY A 319 12.65 -1.57 -5.91
CA GLY A 319 12.03 -0.82 -4.81
C GLY A 319 13.02 -0.37 -3.73
N ASP A 320 14.23 -0.91 -3.70
CA ASP A 320 15.21 -0.55 -2.69
C ASP A 320 15.79 0.86 -2.89
N ALA A 321 16.30 1.42 -1.81
CA ALA A 321 17.12 2.63 -1.82
C ALA A 321 18.52 2.34 -2.40
N TRP A 322 19.11 3.29 -3.13
CA TRP A 322 20.42 3.14 -3.70
C TRP A 322 21.25 4.45 -3.63
N PRO A 323 22.54 4.44 -3.28
CA PRO A 323 23.23 3.29 -2.69
C PRO A 323 22.65 2.88 -1.34
N PRO A 324 22.88 1.64 -0.88
CA PRO A 324 22.47 1.27 0.47
C PRO A 324 23.19 2.16 1.48
N ALA A 325 22.55 2.42 2.61
CA ALA A 325 23.19 3.12 3.72
C ALA A 325 24.50 2.41 4.07
N ALA A 326 25.57 3.17 4.28
CA ALA A 326 26.83 2.59 4.76
C ALA A 326 26.52 1.88 6.09
N GLU A 327 26.82 0.59 6.18
CA GLU A 327 26.81 -0.10 7.45
C GLU A 327 27.80 0.64 8.35
N HIS A 328 27.32 1.25 9.43
CA HIS A 328 28.20 1.74 10.45
C HIS A 328 28.97 0.52 10.97
N GLU A 329 30.27 0.43 10.63
CA GLU A 329 31.17 -0.50 11.28
C GLU A 329 31.03 -0.22 12.78
N GLN A 330 30.37 -1.15 13.47
CA GLN A 330 30.41 -1.18 14.94
C GLN A 330 31.82 -1.59 15.30
N GLU A 331 32.62 -0.61 15.72
CA GLU A 331 33.88 -0.84 16.45
C GLU A 331 33.59 -1.44 17.82
#